data_2739a93ff6e68f43699c9039c30a9d91
#
_entry.id   2739a93ff6e68f43699c9039c30a9d91
#
_cell.length_a   1.000
_cell.length_b   1.000
_cell.length_c   1.000
_cell.angle_alpha   90.00
_cell.angle_beta   90.00
_cell.angle_gamma   90.00
#
_symmetry.space_group_name_H-M   'P 1'
#
loop_
_entity.id
_entity.type
_entity.pdbx_description
1 polymer ?
#
loop_
_entity_poly.entity_id
_entity_poly.type
_entity_poly.pdbx_seq_one_letter_code
_entity_poly.pdbx_strand_id
1 'polypeptide(L)'
;MIGQNHIMGELETDIGRKQENKILPLGIKEVSLEISGRRFIKDISTEFSRGGVSVIIGPNGAGKSLFLKLCHGIITPTSGEVVWEGFRGRDCKKYQAMMFQRPTILRRSVIENLLHPLKCRKVMKSERELRVRELLDQTGLSRLARVSARKLSVGEQQRLALARAWLLRPEVLFLDEPSASLDPSGTHALEGIIHTIEKSGTKVIMTTQDLGQAKRLGRDILFLYRGRLLERATASKFFDSPENDLAQAFLKGELLWWNRKDLTPPRGFS
;
A
#
# COMPACT_ATOMS: atom_id res chain seq x y z
N MET A 1 -35.55 -17.13 34.23
CA MET A 1 -35.20 -16.02 33.37
C MET A 1 -33.91 -15.36 33.86
N ILE A 2 -32.81 -16.03 33.73
CA ILE A 2 -31.44 -15.48 33.97
C ILE A 2 -30.54 -16.27 33.03
N GLY A 3 -30.06 -15.65 31.94
CA GLY A 3 -29.14 -16.37 31.06
C GLY A 3 -28.95 -15.84 29.63
N GLN A 4 -29.37 -14.61 29.31
CA GLN A 4 -29.16 -14.06 27.95
C GLN A 4 -28.31 -12.79 27.86
N ASN A 5 -27.87 -12.18 28.95
CA ASN A 5 -27.14 -10.93 28.93
C ASN A 5 -25.61 -11.04 29.02
N HIS A 6 -25.05 -12.25 29.06
CA HIS A 6 -23.59 -12.41 29.21
C HIS A 6 -22.84 -12.68 27.90
N ILE A 7 -23.56 -12.96 26.79
CA ILE A 7 -22.93 -13.30 25.51
C ILE A 7 -22.76 -12.07 24.59
N MET A 8 -23.50 -10.99 24.82
CA MET A 8 -23.37 -9.78 23.98
C MET A 8 -22.21 -8.84 24.38
N GLY A 9 -21.67 -8.96 25.59
CA GLY A 9 -20.57 -8.11 26.07
C GLY A 9 -19.17 -8.50 25.58
N GLU A 10 -18.96 -9.73 25.11
CA GLU A 10 -17.64 -10.20 24.64
C GLU A 10 -17.43 -10.04 23.13
N LEU A 11 -18.48 -9.76 22.35
CA LEU A 11 -18.39 -9.61 20.89
C LEU A 11 -18.03 -8.20 20.41
N GLU A 12 -18.17 -7.17 21.25
CA GLU A 12 -17.82 -5.78 20.90
C GLU A 12 -16.34 -5.43 21.08
N THR A 13 -15.52 -6.31 21.65
CA THR A 13 -14.15 -5.97 22.06
C THR A 13 -13.04 -6.40 21.08
N ASP A 14 -13.34 -7.11 20.00
CA ASP A 14 -12.28 -7.62 19.10
C ASP A 14 -11.95 -6.68 17.91
N ILE A 15 -12.77 -5.65 17.67
CA ILE A 15 -12.50 -4.60 16.68
C ILE A 15 -11.43 -3.62 17.18
N GLY A 16 -11.21 -3.55 18.51
CA GLY A 16 -10.31 -2.61 19.17
C GLY A 16 -8.97 -3.17 19.63
N ARG A 17 -8.64 -4.43 19.42
CA ARG A 17 -7.30 -4.93 19.72
C ARG A 17 -6.31 -4.27 18.77
N LYS A 18 -5.59 -3.22 19.25
CA LYS A 18 -4.36 -2.74 18.63
C LYS A 18 -3.50 -3.95 18.31
N GLN A 19 -3.37 -4.27 17.01
CA GLN A 19 -2.43 -5.29 16.56
C GLN A 19 -1.07 -4.92 17.16
N GLU A 20 -0.49 -5.80 17.96
CA GLU A 20 0.91 -5.69 18.34
C GLU A 20 1.71 -5.70 17.03
N ASN A 21 2.20 -4.53 16.64
CA ASN A 21 3.01 -4.40 15.44
C ASN A 21 4.29 -5.20 15.60
N LYS A 22 4.41 -6.26 14.82
CA LYS A 22 5.50 -7.25 14.95
C LYS A 22 6.63 -7.00 13.96
N ILE A 23 6.33 -6.35 12.82
CA ILE A 23 7.28 -6.26 11.70
C ILE A 23 7.77 -4.84 11.38
N LEU A 24 7.22 -3.81 11.99
CA LEU A 24 7.64 -2.42 11.75
C LEU A 24 8.61 -1.94 12.84
N PRO A 25 9.59 -1.08 12.52
CA PRO A 25 9.82 -0.39 11.24
C PRO A 25 10.37 -1.30 10.14
N LEU A 26 10.11 -0.90 8.88
CA LEU A 26 10.73 -1.45 7.70
C LEU A 26 11.91 -0.58 7.28
N GLY A 27 13.12 -1.07 7.44
CA GLY A 27 14.35 -0.42 7.01
C GLY A 27 14.75 -0.83 5.58
N ILE A 28 15.13 0.14 4.79
CA ILE A 28 15.70 -0.02 3.45
C ILE A 28 17.10 0.56 3.51
N LYS A 29 18.15 -0.24 3.28
CA LYS A 29 19.54 0.15 3.42
C LYS A 29 20.28 -0.06 2.11
N GLU A 30 20.64 1.04 1.45
CA GLU A 30 21.43 1.10 0.22
C GLU A 30 20.92 0.15 -0.89
N VAL A 31 19.58 0.01 -1.00
CA VAL A 31 18.96 -0.94 -1.91
C VAL A 31 19.13 -0.50 -3.34
N SER A 32 19.71 -1.38 -4.16
CA SER A 32 19.81 -1.23 -5.61
C SER A 32 19.22 -2.44 -6.32
N LEU A 33 18.68 -2.20 -7.52
CA LEU A 33 18.18 -3.25 -8.41
C LEU A 33 18.73 -3.06 -9.81
N GLU A 34 19.43 -4.08 -10.29
CA GLU A 34 19.92 -4.17 -11.66
C GLU A 34 19.25 -5.36 -12.37
N ILE A 35 18.80 -5.14 -13.59
CA ILE A 35 18.21 -6.17 -14.46
C ILE A 35 18.87 -6.03 -15.82
N SER A 36 19.50 -7.11 -16.31
CA SER A 36 20.17 -7.15 -17.62
C SER A 36 21.15 -5.97 -17.85
N GLY A 37 21.99 -5.68 -16.85
CA GLY A 37 23.00 -4.62 -16.90
C GLY A 37 22.47 -3.19 -16.75
N ARG A 38 21.15 -3.01 -16.54
CA ARG A 38 20.52 -1.69 -16.34
C ARG A 38 20.09 -1.52 -14.89
N ARG A 39 20.56 -0.46 -14.23
CA ARG A 39 20.13 -0.08 -12.87
C ARG A 39 18.80 0.63 -12.91
N PHE A 40 17.78 0.00 -12.31
CA PHE A 40 16.42 0.54 -12.15
C PHE A 40 16.21 1.22 -10.82
N ILE A 41 16.81 0.70 -9.74
CA ILE A 41 16.84 1.32 -8.40
C ILE A 41 18.30 1.52 -8.02
N LYS A 42 18.61 2.65 -7.38
CA LYS A 42 19.99 3.12 -7.19
C LYS A 42 20.16 3.65 -5.76
N ASP A 43 20.76 2.85 -4.90
CA ASP A 43 21.24 3.19 -3.58
C ASP A 43 20.19 3.90 -2.71
N ILE A 44 18.97 3.33 -2.63
CA ILE A 44 17.90 3.90 -1.82
C ILE A 44 18.05 3.46 -0.37
N SER A 45 18.13 4.46 0.53
CA SER A 45 18.06 4.26 1.98
C SER A 45 16.89 5.05 2.53
N THR A 46 16.00 4.39 3.27
CA THR A 46 14.83 5.00 3.91
C THR A 46 14.24 4.04 4.94
N GLU A 47 13.30 4.53 5.75
CA GLU A 47 12.60 3.71 6.74
C GLU A 47 11.11 3.99 6.73
N PHE A 48 10.29 2.99 6.89
CA PHE A 48 8.84 3.14 7.05
C PHE A 48 8.45 2.79 8.49
N SER A 49 8.11 3.81 9.24
CA SER A 49 7.63 3.68 10.61
C SER A 49 6.13 3.38 10.67
N ARG A 50 5.63 3.13 11.87
CA ARG A 50 4.21 2.84 12.15
C ARG A 50 3.28 4.00 11.83
N GLY A 51 2.06 3.65 11.45
CA GLY A 51 0.94 4.57 11.23
C GLY A 51 1.07 5.43 9.98
N GLY A 52 -0.06 5.97 9.56
CA GLY A 52 -0.18 6.83 8.40
C GLY A 52 0.02 6.13 7.07
N VAL A 53 -0.23 6.89 6.01
CA VAL A 53 -0.01 6.46 4.63
C VAL A 53 1.30 7.07 4.13
N SER A 54 2.28 6.25 3.74
CA SER A 54 3.47 6.71 3.01
C SER A 54 3.21 6.62 1.51
N VAL A 55 3.37 7.73 0.81
CA VAL A 55 3.09 7.79 -0.63
C VAL A 55 4.37 7.98 -1.41
N ILE A 56 4.62 7.08 -2.35
CA ILE A 56 5.74 7.13 -3.28
C ILE A 56 5.24 7.75 -4.58
N ILE A 57 5.75 8.92 -4.93
CA ILE A 57 5.40 9.65 -6.15
C ILE A 57 6.60 9.82 -7.07
N GLY A 58 6.34 10.24 -8.30
CA GLY A 58 7.35 10.49 -9.33
C GLY A 58 6.83 10.16 -10.72
N PRO A 59 7.55 10.56 -11.77
CA PRO A 59 7.12 10.35 -13.15
C PRO A 59 7.06 8.88 -13.54
N ASN A 60 6.47 8.60 -14.71
CA ASN A 60 6.48 7.27 -15.29
C ASN A 60 7.91 6.78 -15.50
N GLY A 61 8.18 5.52 -15.17
CA GLY A 61 9.51 4.94 -15.26
C GLY A 61 10.48 5.36 -14.14
N ALA A 62 10.03 6.11 -13.11
CA ALA A 62 10.86 6.47 -11.96
C ALA A 62 11.31 5.29 -11.10
N GLY A 63 10.64 4.11 -11.23
CA GLY A 63 10.96 2.92 -10.45
C GLY A 63 10.00 2.65 -9.28
N LYS A 64 8.89 3.40 -9.15
CA LYS A 64 7.94 3.32 -8.01
C LYS A 64 7.46 1.90 -7.73
N SER A 65 6.90 1.22 -8.72
CA SER A 65 6.39 -0.17 -8.59
C SER A 65 7.50 -1.18 -8.28
N LEU A 66 8.71 -0.97 -8.83
CA LEU A 66 9.86 -1.83 -8.53
C LEU A 66 10.31 -1.64 -7.08
N PHE A 67 10.40 -0.40 -6.63
CA PHE A 67 10.75 -0.09 -5.24
C PHE A 67 9.72 -0.65 -4.26
N LEU A 68 8.42 -0.50 -4.56
CA LEU A 68 7.35 -1.09 -3.75
C LEU A 68 7.46 -2.62 -3.65
N LYS A 69 7.78 -3.31 -4.76
CA LYS A 69 7.99 -4.76 -4.81
C LYS A 69 9.24 -5.21 -4.05
N LEU A 70 10.31 -4.40 -4.05
CA LEU A 70 11.50 -4.61 -3.23
C LEU A 70 11.15 -4.52 -1.74
N CYS A 71 10.44 -3.46 -1.33
CA CYS A 71 9.98 -3.29 0.05
C CYS A 71 9.14 -4.48 0.52
N HIS A 72 8.24 -4.99 -0.32
CA HIS A 72 7.42 -6.18 0.01
C HIS A 72 8.25 -7.49 0.01
N GLY A 73 9.41 -7.53 -0.65
CA GLY A 73 10.22 -8.74 -0.79
C GLY A 73 9.71 -9.72 -1.88
N ILE A 74 8.93 -9.23 -2.86
CA ILE A 74 8.60 -9.97 -4.09
C ILE A 74 9.81 -10.04 -5.01
N ILE A 75 10.60 -8.96 -5.05
CA ILE A 75 11.84 -8.86 -5.79
C ILE A 75 12.97 -8.75 -4.75
N THR A 76 14.03 -9.51 -4.95
CA THR A 76 15.26 -9.41 -4.15
C THR A 76 16.14 -8.30 -4.73
N PRO A 77 16.72 -7.40 -3.93
CA PRO A 77 17.64 -6.39 -4.41
C PRO A 77 18.95 -7.05 -4.92
N THR A 78 19.62 -6.37 -5.85
CA THR A 78 20.95 -6.79 -6.34
C THR A 78 22.03 -6.45 -5.31
N SER A 79 21.89 -5.34 -4.58
CA SER A 79 22.71 -4.93 -3.45
C SER A 79 21.88 -4.18 -2.41
N GLY A 80 22.43 -4.06 -1.20
CA GLY A 80 21.72 -3.52 -0.05
C GLY A 80 20.76 -4.52 0.58
N GLU A 81 20.00 -4.09 1.55
CA GLU A 81 19.09 -4.98 2.30
C GLU A 81 17.76 -4.33 2.65
N VAL A 82 16.72 -5.17 2.74
CA VAL A 82 15.39 -4.84 3.23
C VAL A 82 15.20 -5.53 4.58
N VAL A 83 15.09 -4.76 5.64
CA VAL A 83 15.09 -5.24 7.02
C VAL A 83 13.73 -4.96 7.68
N TRP A 84 13.12 -6.00 8.21
CA TRP A 84 11.92 -5.90 9.03
C TRP A 84 12.31 -6.05 10.50
N GLU A 85 11.95 -5.10 11.35
CA GLU A 85 12.32 -5.17 12.78
C GLU A 85 11.70 -6.43 13.42
N GLY A 86 12.55 -7.13 14.22
CA GLY A 86 12.12 -8.35 14.91
C GLY A 86 11.92 -9.59 14.03
N PHE A 87 12.10 -9.49 12.70
CA PHE A 87 11.91 -10.63 11.80
C PHE A 87 13.06 -10.82 10.81
N ARG A 88 13.62 -12.02 10.81
CA ARG A 88 14.56 -12.47 9.76
C ARG A 88 13.84 -13.47 8.86
N GLY A 89 13.93 -13.24 7.52
CA GLY A 89 13.48 -14.21 6.53
C GLY A 89 12.00 -14.14 6.16
N ARG A 90 11.38 -15.30 5.87
CA ARG A 90 10.03 -15.40 5.27
C ARG A 90 8.86 -15.16 6.23
N ASP A 91 9.09 -15.10 7.52
CA ASP A 91 8.02 -15.01 8.53
C ASP A 91 7.25 -13.69 8.50
N CYS A 92 7.86 -12.60 8.01
CA CYS A 92 7.18 -11.33 7.85
C CYS A 92 6.05 -11.36 6.80
N LYS A 93 6.08 -12.30 5.84
CA LYS A 93 5.10 -12.37 4.74
C LYS A 93 3.66 -12.60 5.20
N LYS A 94 3.44 -13.20 6.36
CA LYS A 94 2.09 -13.41 6.91
C LYS A 94 1.45 -12.12 7.44
N TYR A 95 2.25 -11.09 7.70
CA TYR A 95 1.82 -9.79 8.20
C TYR A 95 1.76 -8.71 7.10
N GLN A 96 2.01 -9.09 5.86
CA GLN A 96 2.01 -8.20 4.71
C GLN A 96 0.92 -8.60 3.72
N ALA A 97 0.43 -7.63 2.97
CA ALA A 97 -0.38 -7.86 1.78
C ALA A 97 -0.02 -6.82 0.70
N MET A 98 -0.24 -7.20 -0.56
CA MET A 98 -0.01 -6.29 -1.69
C MET A 98 -1.17 -6.33 -2.65
N MET A 99 -1.60 -5.16 -3.11
CA MET A 99 -2.50 -4.96 -4.23
C MET A 99 -1.69 -4.42 -5.40
N PHE A 100 -1.72 -5.13 -6.53
CA PHE A 100 -1.06 -4.72 -7.77
C PHE A 100 -1.95 -3.76 -8.56
N GLN A 101 -1.34 -2.93 -9.40
CA GLN A 101 -2.02 -2.00 -10.30
C GLN A 101 -3.11 -2.70 -11.15
N ARG A 102 -2.82 -3.91 -11.63
CA ARG A 102 -3.79 -4.78 -12.32
C ARG A 102 -4.07 -6.00 -11.45
N PRO A 103 -5.12 -5.95 -10.61
CA PRO A 103 -5.39 -7.05 -9.70
C PRO A 103 -5.93 -8.28 -10.44
N THR A 104 -5.44 -9.44 -10.05
CA THR A 104 -6.00 -10.71 -10.54
C THR A 104 -7.30 -11.02 -9.82
N ILE A 105 -8.40 -11.11 -10.55
CA ILE A 105 -9.71 -11.49 -10.04
C ILE A 105 -9.97 -12.97 -10.34
N LEU A 106 -10.33 -13.74 -9.31
CA LEU A 106 -10.65 -15.15 -9.47
C LEU A 106 -11.99 -15.32 -10.23
N ARG A 107 -12.10 -16.36 -11.03
CA ARG A 107 -13.35 -16.73 -11.78
C ARG A 107 -14.41 -17.30 -10.84
N ARG A 108 -14.83 -16.49 -9.86
CA ARG A 108 -15.76 -16.84 -8.78
C ARG A 108 -16.64 -15.63 -8.48
N SER A 109 -17.64 -15.80 -7.61
CA SER A 109 -18.40 -14.66 -7.07
C SER A 109 -17.54 -13.74 -6.20
N VAL A 110 -18.04 -12.53 -5.93
CA VAL A 110 -17.37 -11.57 -5.04
C VAL A 110 -17.08 -12.19 -3.67
N ILE A 111 -18.10 -12.80 -3.05
CA ILE A 111 -17.95 -13.43 -1.73
C ILE A 111 -16.94 -14.58 -1.75
N GLU A 112 -16.89 -15.37 -2.81
CA GLU A 112 -15.93 -16.47 -2.94
C GLU A 112 -14.50 -15.98 -3.17
N ASN A 113 -14.31 -14.81 -3.81
CA ASN A 113 -13.01 -14.14 -3.90
C ASN A 113 -12.49 -13.73 -2.52
N LEU A 114 -13.38 -13.27 -1.63
CA LEU A 114 -13.02 -12.90 -0.26
C LEU A 114 -12.83 -14.13 0.64
N LEU A 115 -13.67 -15.15 0.52
CA LEU A 115 -13.52 -16.38 1.32
C LEU A 115 -12.24 -17.16 1.01
N HIS A 116 -11.74 -17.06 -0.22
CA HIS A 116 -10.61 -17.86 -0.68
C HIS A 116 -9.33 -17.68 0.16
N PRO A 117 -8.79 -16.47 0.40
CA PRO A 117 -7.58 -16.29 1.19
C PRO A 117 -7.73 -16.74 2.64
N LEU A 118 -8.92 -16.58 3.25
CA LEU A 118 -9.19 -17.07 4.60
C LEU A 118 -9.23 -18.60 4.67
N LYS A 119 -9.75 -19.26 3.63
CA LYS A 119 -9.71 -20.73 3.53
C LYS A 119 -8.27 -21.22 3.41
N CYS A 120 -7.44 -20.57 2.61
CA CYS A 120 -6.02 -20.90 2.46
C CYS A 120 -5.26 -20.76 3.79
N ARG A 121 -5.64 -19.79 4.63
CA ARG A 121 -5.07 -19.60 5.98
C ARG A 121 -5.74 -20.45 7.06
N LYS A 122 -6.66 -21.36 6.70
CA LYS A 122 -7.37 -22.27 7.61
C LYS A 122 -8.14 -21.54 8.73
N VAL A 123 -8.60 -20.32 8.50
CA VAL A 123 -9.44 -19.57 9.44
C VAL A 123 -10.76 -20.33 9.65
N MET A 124 -11.31 -20.36 10.86
CA MET A 124 -12.57 -21.06 11.18
C MET A 124 -13.74 -20.52 10.34
N LYS A 125 -14.72 -21.39 10.04
CA LYS A 125 -15.85 -21.05 9.16
C LYS A 125 -16.66 -19.86 9.66
N SER A 126 -17.03 -19.87 10.94
CA SER A 126 -17.80 -18.79 11.58
C SER A 126 -17.09 -17.43 11.49
N GLU A 127 -15.81 -17.42 11.79
CA GLU A 127 -14.98 -16.22 11.71
C GLU A 127 -14.83 -15.71 10.26
N ARG A 128 -14.67 -16.61 9.27
CA ARG A 128 -14.62 -16.22 7.86
C ARG A 128 -15.91 -15.53 7.40
N GLU A 129 -17.05 -16.08 7.77
CA GLU A 129 -18.36 -15.53 7.37
C GLU A 129 -18.60 -14.15 7.97
N LEU A 130 -18.25 -13.97 9.25
CA LEU A 130 -18.33 -12.67 9.91
C LEU A 130 -17.42 -11.62 9.24
N ARG A 131 -16.12 -11.92 9.11
CA ARG A 131 -15.14 -11.01 8.51
C ARG A 131 -15.52 -10.60 7.08
N VAL A 132 -16.01 -11.56 6.29
CA VAL A 132 -16.41 -11.28 4.89
C VAL A 132 -17.65 -10.40 4.84
N ARG A 133 -18.64 -10.60 5.73
CA ARG A 133 -19.84 -9.76 5.80
C ARG A 133 -19.46 -8.31 6.14
N GLU A 134 -18.72 -8.10 7.22
CA GLU A 134 -18.24 -6.77 7.63
C GLU A 134 -17.48 -6.05 6.52
N LEU A 135 -16.60 -6.77 5.85
CA LEU A 135 -15.78 -6.19 4.78
C LEU A 135 -16.59 -5.84 3.52
N LEU A 136 -17.58 -6.66 3.16
CA LEU A 136 -18.51 -6.35 2.07
C LEU A 136 -19.25 -5.03 2.33
N ASP A 137 -19.68 -4.80 3.57
CA ASP A 137 -20.37 -3.58 3.96
C ASP A 137 -19.41 -2.37 3.91
N GLN A 138 -18.23 -2.48 4.51
CA GLN A 138 -17.20 -1.43 4.53
C GLN A 138 -16.72 -1.02 3.14
N THR A 139 -16.76 -1.94 2.18
CA THR A 139 -16.29 -1.70 0.79
C THR A 139 -17.43 -1.40 -0.20
N GLY A 140 -18.69 -1.39 0.28
CA GLY A 140 -19.86 -1.16 -0.56
C GLY A 140 -20.12 -2.26 -1.58
N LEU A 141 -19.69 -3.50 -1.30
CA LEU A 141 -19.83 -4.65 -2.19
C LEU A 141 -20.95 -5.62 -1.78
N SER A 142 -21.71 -5.34 -0.71
CA SER A 142 -22.71 -6.24 -0.16
C SER A 142 -23.78 -6.66 -1.16
N ARG A 143 -24.29 -5.73 -1.98
CA ARG A 143 -25.28 -6.02 -3.03
C ARG A 143 -24.73 -6.87 -4.16
N LEU A 144 -23.42 -6.91 -4.33
CA LEU A 144 -22.70 -7.62 -5.39
C LEU A 144 -22.12 -8.96 -4.90
N ALA A 145 -22.34 -9.34 -3.64
CA ALA A 145 -21.70 -10.49 -3.01
C ALA A 145 -21.79 -11.79 -3.83
N ARG A 146 -22.95 -12.04 -4.46
CA ARG A 146 -23.23 -13.25 -5.26
C ARG A 146 -22.96 -13.06 -6.75
N VAL A 147 -22.63 -11.85 -7.20
CA VAL A 147 -22.31 -11.56 -8.60
C VAL A 147 -20.95 -12.15 -8.95
N SER A 148 -20.79 -12.65 -10.18
CA SER A 148 -19.49 -13.06 -10.70
C SER A 148 -18.54 -11.87 -10.71
N ALA A 149 -17.37 -11.99 -10.06
CA ALA A 149 -16.41 -10.89 -9.94
C ALA A 149 -15.88 -10.38 -11.31
N ARG A 150 -16.01 -11.18 -12.37
CA ARG A 150 -15.68 -10.77 -13.76
C ARG A 150 -16.68 -9.78 -14.36
N LYS A 151 -17.91 -9.72 -13.83
CA LYS A 151 -18.95 -8.81 -14.31
C LYS A 151 -18.92 -7.45 -13.60
N LEU A 152 -18.04 -7.29 -12.63
CA LEU A 152 -17.84 -6.04 -11.92
C LEU A 152 -17.22 -4.99 -12.84
N SER A 153 -17.60 -3.72 -12.63
CA SER A 153 -16.88 -2.58 -13.17
C SER A 153 -15.44 -2.53 -12.70
N VAL A 154 -14.59 -1.75 -13.36
CA VAL A 154 -13.18 -1.61 -12.98
C VAL A 154 -13.06 -1.12 -11.52
N GLY A 155 -13.85 -0.14 -11.11
CA GLY A 155 -13.83 0.39 -9.74
C GLY A 155 -14.27 -0.65 -8.70
N GLU A 156 -15.29 -1.45 -9.01
CA GLU A 156 -15.72 -2.55 -8.14
C GLU A 156 -14.66 -3.66 -8.04
N GLN A 157 -13.96 -3.96 -9.13
CA GLN A 157 -12.84 -4.90 -9.11
C GLN A 157 -11.67 -4.39 -8.27
N GLN A 158 -11.36 -3.10 -8.35
CA GLN A 158 -10.34 -2.48 -7.50
C GLN A 158 -10.73 -2.53 -6.02
N ARG A 159 -11.98 -2.20 -5.68
CA ARG A 159 -12.48 -2.32 -4.30
C ARG A 159 -12.46 -3.77 -3.81
N LEU A 160 -12.82 -4.73 -4.65
CA LEU A 160 -12.73 -6.16 -4.31
C LEU A 160 -11.28 -6.61 -4.07
N ALA A 161 -10.34 -6.13 -4.88
CA ALA A 161 -8.93 -6.46 -4.73
C ALA A 161 -8.35 -5.87 -3.44
N LEU A 162 -8.69 -4.62 -3.14
CA LEU A 162 -8.30 -3.95 -1.89
C LEU A 162 -8.90 -4.67 -0.67
N ALA A 163 -10.20 -4.99 -0.72
CA ALA A 163 -10.89 -5.76 0.30
C ALA A 163 -10.20 -7.12 0.54
N ARG A 164 -9.86 -7.84 -0.52
CA ARG A 164 -9.19 -9.14 -0.43
C ARG A 164 -7.81 -9.06 0.23
N ALA A 165 -7.06 -8.00 -0.03
CA ALA A 165 -5.77 -7.75 0.60
C ALA A 165 -5.92 -7.38 2.09
N TRP A 166 -6.89 -6.53 2.41
CA TRP A 166 -7.15 -6.10 3.79
C TRP A 166 -7.78 -7.18 4.67
N LEU A 167 -8.56 -8.09 4.09
CA LEU A 167 -9.23 -9.19 4.81
C LEU A 167 -8.28 -10.04 5.67
N LEU A 168 -7.01 -10.10 5.28
CA LEU A 168 -5.97 -10.83 6.00
C LEU A 168 -5.45 -10.08 7.24
N ARG A 169 -5.97 -8.87 7.50
CA ARG A 169 -5.53 -7.97 8.59
C ARG A 169 -3.99 -7.80 8.60
N PRO A 170 -3.40 -7.34 7.50
CA PRO A 170 -1.95 -7.15 7.44
C PRO A 170 -1.53 -5.98 8.33
N GLU A 171 -0.32 -6.05 8.89
CA GLU A 171 0.31 -4.90 9.58
C GLU A 171 0.78 -3.86 8.56
N VAL A 172 1.19 -4.31 7.37
CA VAL A 172 1.59 -3.44 6.27
C VAL A 172 0.87 -3.84 4.99
N LEU A 173 0.22 -2.86 4.37
CA LEU A 173 -0.46 -3.01 3.09
C LEU A 173 0.24 -2.17 2.02
N PHE A 174 0.70 -2.85 0.98
CA PHE A 174 1.33 -2.23 -0.19
C PHE A 174 0.30 -2.07 -1.30
N LEU A 175 0.20 -0.85 -1.87
CA LEU A 175 -0.75 -0.51 -2.93
C LEU A 175 -0.01 0.07 -4.13
N ASP A 176 0.00 -0.63 -5.25
CA ASP A 176 0.65 -0.17 -6.48
C ASP A 176 -0.38 0.51 -7.40
N GLU A 177 -0.37 1.86 -7.43
CA GLU A 177 -1.28 2.70 -8.21
C GLU A 177 -2.76 2.26 -8.14
N PRO A 178 -3.38 2.17 -6.95
CA PRO A 178 -4.66 1.49 -6.75
C PRO A 178 -5.84 2.14 -7.48
N SER A 179 -5.73 3.41 -7.89
CA SER A 179 -6.79 4.18 -8.54
C SER A 179 -6.50 4.57 -10.00
N ALA A 180 -5.40 4.07 -10.60
CA ALA A 180 -4.92 4.52 -11.91
C ALA A 180 -5.93 4.42 -13.08
N SER A 181 -6.97 3.61 -12.94
CA SER A 181 -7.98 3.38 -13.99
C SER A 181 -9.39 3.77 -13.54
N LEU A 182 -9.51 4.58 -12.49
CA LEU A 182 -10.79 4.98 -11.90
C LEU A 182 -11.16 6.39 -12.31
N ASP A 183 -12.47 6.62 -12.40
CA ASP A 183 -13.04 7.95 -12.45
C ASP A 183 -12.88 8.67 -11.08
N PRO A 184 -13.16 9.98 -10.98
CA PRO A 184 -13.05 10.71 -9.71
C PRO A 184 -13.91 10.12 -8.58
N SER A 185 -15.11 9.63 -8.91
CA SER A 185 -16.02 9.03 -7.93
C SER A 185 -15.47 7.70 -7.38
N GLY A 186 -14.99 6.83 -8.26
CA GLY A 186 -14.35 5.57 -7.89
C GLY A 186 -13.07 5.78 -7.08
N THR A 187 -12.27 6.80 -7.46
CA THR A 187 -11.07 7.19 -6.72
C THR A 187 -11.43 7.62 -5.30
N HIS A 188 -12.41 8.49 -5.13
CA HIS A 188 -12.85 8.96 -3.81
C HIS A 188 -13.37 7.81 -2.93
N ALA A 189 -14.16 6.91 -3.49
CA ALA A 189 -14.64 5.72 -2.78
C ALA A 189 -13.47 4.82 -2.32
N LEU A 190 -12.46 4.61 -3.18
CA LEU A 190 -11.28 3.83 -2.84
C LEU A 190 -10.43 4.51 -1.74
N GLU A 191 -10.27 5.83 -1.80
CA GLU A 191 -9.59 6.63 -0.77
C GLU A 191 -10.26 6.49 0.59
N GLY A 192 -11.59 6.50 0.64
CA GLY A 192 -12.36 6.26 1.87
C GLY A 192 -12.05 4.90 2.50
N ILE A 193 -11.92 3.84 1.67
CA ILE A 193 -11.53 2.51 2.15
C ILE A 193 -10.08 2.52 2.67
N ILE A 194 -9.13 3.15 1.94
CA ILE A 194 -7.73 3.26 2.36
C ILE A 194 -7.62 3.98 3.71
N HIS A 195 -8.39 5.04 3.92
CA HIS A 195 -8.45 5.76 5.19
C HIS A 195 -8.98 4.89 6.33
N THR A 196 -10.02 4.08 6.07
CA THR A 196 -10.55 3.11 7.05
C THR A 196 -9.49 2.06 7.42
N ILE A 197 -8.74 1.57 6.43
CA ILE A 197 -7.62 0.63 6.64
C ILE A 197 -6.54 1.26 7.52
N GLU A 198 -6.13 2.47 7.22
CA GLU A 198 -5.12 3.20 8.02
C GLU A 198 -5.60 3.42 9.45
N LYS A 199 -6.85 3.86 9.65
CA LYS A 199 -7.45 4.04 10.97
C LYS A 199 -7.54 2.74 11.77
N SER A 200 -7.64 1.59 11.12
CA SER A 200 -7.61 0.28 11.79
C SER A 200 -6.22 -0.11 12.31
N GLY A 201 -5.18 0.71 12.07
CA GLY A 201 -3.81 0.50 12.53
C GLY A 201 -2.89 -0.16 11.50
N THR A 202 -3.38 -0.46 10.31
CA THR A 202 -2.54 -0.98 9.20
C THR A 202 -1.69 0.15 8.62
N LYS A 203 -0.37 -0.06 8.55
CA LYS A 203 0.51 0.83 7.78
C LYS A 203 0.24 0.67 6.30
N VAL A 204 -0.02 1.77 5.60
CA VAL A 204 -0.17 1.76 4.14
C VAL A 204 1.07 2.37 3.49
N ILE A 205 1.62 1.68 2.50
CA ILE A 205 2.70 2.18 1.62
C ILE A 205 2.17 2.08 0.19
N MET A 206 2.00 3.21 -0.48
CA MET A 206 1.39 3.23 -1.80
C MET A 206 2.18 4.02 -2.82
N THR A 207 2.00 3.64 -4.09
CA THR A 207 2.45 4.45 -5.23
C THR A 207 1.27 5.15 -5.86
N THR A 208 1.47 6.36 -6.35
CA THR A 208 0.50 7.06 -7.20
C THR A 208 1.18 8.08 -8.11
N GLN A 209 0.52 8.45 -9.19
CA GLN A 209 0.89 9.58 -10.06
C GLN A 209 -0.03 10.78 -9.84
N ASP A 210 -1.15 10.58 -9.15
CA ASP A 210 -2.10 11.63 -8.81
C ASP A 210 -1.60 12.43 -7.59
N LEU A 211 -1.15 13.65 -7.82
CA LEU A 211 -0.67 14.57 -6.79
C LEU A 211 -1.78 14.95 -5.81
N GLY A 212 -3.01 15.09 -6.29
CA GLY A 212 -4.18 15.35 -5.44
C GLY A 212 -4.44 14.20 -4.46
N GLN A 213 -4.38 12.95 -4.94
CA GLN A 213 -4.49 11.77 -4.09
C GLN A 213 -3.34 11.69 -3.09
N ALA A 214 -2.09 11.94 -3.54
CA ALA A 214 -0.94 11.95 -2.65
C ALA A 214 -1.08 13.00 -1.53
N LYS A 215 -1.62 14.17 -1.84
CA LYS A 215 -1.87 15.25 -0.87
C LYS A 215 -2.99 14.89 0.12
N ARG A 216 -4.08 14.24 -0.34
CA ARG A 216 -5.21 13.87 0.53
C ARG A 216 -4.91 12.72 1.47
N LEU A 217 -4.17 11.70 1.02
CA LEU A 217 -3.91 10.48 1.77
C LEU A 217 -2.57 10.47 2.50
N GLY A 218 -1.55 11.12 1.93
CA GLY A 218 -0.18 11.01 2.41
C GLY A 218 0.03 11.67 3.76
N ARG A 219 0.67 10.93 4.68
CA ARG A 219 1.31 11.47 5.86
C ARG A 219 2.74 11.92 5.53
N ASP A 220 3.46 11.09 4.81
CA ASP A 220 4.79 11.36 4.28
C ASP A 220 4.87 10.99 2.80
N ILE A 221 5.65 11.77 2.06
CA ILE A 221 5.85 11.67 0.62
C ILE A 221 7.30 11.29 0.35
N LEU A 222 7.48 10.32 -0.55
CA LEU A 222 8.77 9.91 -1.08
C LEU A 222 8.79 10.22 -2.58
N PHE A 223 9.62 11.16 -3.01
CA PHE A 223 9.77 11.51 -4.42
C PHE A 223 10.88 10.70 -5.08
N LEU A 224 10.48 9.81 -5.99
CA LEU A 224 11.40 9.00 -6.79
C LEU A 224 11.57 9.59 -8.18
N TYR A 225 12.83 9.65 -8.60
CA TYR A 225 13.19 10.04 -9.97
C TYR A 225 14.36 9.18 -10.48
N ARG A 226 14.17 8.53 -11.62
CA ARG A 226 15.19 7.69 -12.31
C ARG A 226 15.86 6.65 -11.38
N GLY A 227 15.07 6.04 -10.51
CA GLY A 227 15.51 5.00 -9.59
C GLY A 227 16.18 5.52 -8.32
N ARG A 228 16.19 6.83 -8.06
CA ARG A 228 16.73 7.44 -6.84
C ARG A 228 15.61 8.04 -6.00
N LEU A 229 15.73 7.96 -4.69
CA LEU A 229 14.93 8.74 -3.75
C LEU A 229 15.58 10.12 -3.64
N LEU A 230 14.93 11.15 -4.18
CA LEU A 230 15.46 12.51 -4.21
C LEU A 230 15.02 13.35 -3.02
N GLU A 231 13.80 13.11 -2.52
CA GLU A 231 13.27 13.83 -1.37
C GLU A 231 12.32 12.94 -0.59
N ARG A 232 12.33 13.09 0.74
CA ARG A 232 11.35 12.56 1.64
C ARG A 232 10.96 13.63 2.65
N ALA A 233 9.68 13.95 2.75
CA ALA A 233 9.16 14.94 3.67
C ALA A 233 7.75 14.58 4.12
N THR A 234 7.23 15.28 5.15
CA THR A 234 5.79 15.25 5.46
C THR A 234 5.01 15.77 4.27
N ALA A 235 3.75 15.33 4.10
CA ALA A 235 2.95 15.78 2.96
C ALA A 235 2.83 17.31 2.91
N SER A 236 2.57 17.98 4.04
CA SER A 236 2.51 19.45 4.07
C SER A 236 3.80 20.08 3.57
N LYS A 237 4.95 19.68 4.11
CA LYS A 237 6.26 20.24 3.71
C LYS A 237 6.52 19.99 2.22
N PHE A 238 6.27 18.76 1.74
CA PHE A 238 6.53 18.41 0.35
C PHE A 238 5.69 19.22 -0.64
N PHE A 239 4.39 19.43 -0.35
CA PHE A 239 3.49 20.16 -1.26
C PHE A 239 3.61 21.67 -1.14
N ASP A 240 3.99 22.21 0.03
CA ASP A 240 4.06 23.64 0.26
C ASP A 240 5.44 24.23 -0.05
N SER A 241 6.53 23.50 0.27
CA SER A 241 7.90 23.94 0.10
C SER A 241 8.86 22.76 -0.11
N PRO A 242 8.82 22.07 -1.25
CA PRO A 242 9.77 21.01 -1.56
C PRO A 242 11.19 21.53 -1.64
N GLU A 243 12.14 20.76 -1.11
CA GLU A 243 13.56 21.15 -1.05
C GLU A 243 14.30 20.84 -2.36
N ASN A 244 13.85 19.84 -3.11
CA ASN A 244 14.50 19.39 -4.33
C ASN A 244 13.90 20.09 -5.56
N ASP A 245 14.76 20.70 -6.42
CA ASP A 245 14.32 21.42 -7.62
C ASP A 245 13.50 20.57 -8.59
N LEU A 246 13.86 19.28 -8.75
CA LEU A 246 13.09 18.36 -9.60
C LEU A 246 11.72 18.03 -8.98
N ALA A 247 11.61 18.01 -7.66
CA ALA A 247 10.33 17.87 -6.97
C ALA A 247 9.46 19.10 -7.19
N GLN A 248 10.03 20.31 -7.11
CA GLN A 248 9.33 21.56 -7.42
C GLN A 248 8.82 21.59 -8.86
N ALA A 249 9.67 21.26 -9.83
CA ALA A 249 9.30 21.18 -11.25
C ALA A 249 8.19 20.12 -11.48
N PHE A 250 8.29 18.96 -10.81
CA PHE A 250 7.29 17.90 -10.89
C PHE A 250 5.93 18.36 -10.36
N LEU A 251 5.89 19.06 -9.23
CA LEU A 251 4.64 19.62 -8.68
C LEU A 251 3.99 20.67 -9.57
N LYS A 252 4.78 21.45 -10.29
CA LYS A 252 4.30 22.43 -11.27
C LYS A 252 3.84 21.81 -12.60
N GLY A 253 4.01 20.49 -12.78
CA GLY A 253 3.71 19.82 -14.04
C GLY A 253 4.70 20.14 -15.15
N GLU A 254 5.88 20.66 -14.82
CA GLU A 254 6.91 20.97 -15.79
C GLU A 254 7.54 19.68 -16.34
N LEU A 255 7.95 19.73 -17.62
CA LEU A 255 8.68 18.62 -18.24
C LEU A 255 10.06 18.50 -17.56
N LEU A 256 10.30 17.36 -16.93
CA LEU A 256 11.58 17.07 -16.28
C LEU A 256 12.63 16.72 -17.34
N TRP A 257 13.16 17.74 -18.03
CA TRP A 257 14.26 17.57 -18.97
C TRP A 257 15.56 17.43 -18.21
N TRP A 258 16.28 16.35 -18.49
CA TRP A 258 17.59 16.13 -17.94
C TRP A 258 18.64 16.87 -18.76
N ASN A 259 19.25 17.90 -18.21
CA ASN A 259 20.56 18.38 -18.67
C ASN A 259 21.63 17.46 -18.05
N ARG A 260 22.49 16.84 -18.88
CA ARG A 260 23.59 15.98 -18.44
C ARG A 260 24.58 16.66 -17.46
N LYS A 261 24.47 17.97 -17.25
CA LYS A 261 25.35 18.75 -16.38
C LYS A 261 24.98 18.74 -14.90
N ASP A 262 23.79 18.27 -14.52
CA ASP A 262 23.30 18.29 -13.12
C ASP A 262 23.58 16.99 -12.35
N LEU A 263 24.67 16.28 -12.68
CA LEU A 263 25.10 15.03 -12.04
C LEU A 263 25.83 15.21 -10.70
N THR A 264 25.87 16.41 -10.14
CA THR A 264 26.42 16.61 -8.79
C THR A 264 25.34 16.27 -7.75
N PRO A 265 25.57 15.23 -6.89
CA PRO A 265 24.68 15.01 -5.76
C PRO A 265 24.73 16.24 -4.84
N PRO A 266 23.60 16.61 -4.17
CA PRO A 266 23.61 17.67 -3.17
C PRO A 266 24.67 17.33 -2.12
N ARG A 267 25.55 18.31 -1.84
CA ARG A 267 26.54 18.21 -0.76
C ARG A 267 25.79 18.15 0.57
N GLY A 268 25.88 17.03 1.25
CA GLY A 268 25.44 16.94 2.65
C GLY A 268 24.64 15.70 3.00
N PHE A 269 25.25 14.53 2.93
CA PHE A 269 24.99 13.41 3.82
C PHE A 269 26.33 12.74 4.08
N SER A 270 27.04 13.24 5.07
CA SER A 270 28.09 12.53 5.78
C SER A 270 27.53 12.05 7.11
#